data_199e7cdcab6cad61b49364ce5ba02512
#
_entry.id   199e7cdcab6cad61b49364ce5ba02512
#
_cell.length_a   1.000
_cell.length_b   1.000
_cell.length_c   1.000
_cell.angle_alpha   90.00
_cell.angle_beta   90.00
_cell.angle_gamma   90.00
#
_symmetry.space_group_name_H-M   'P 1'
#
loop_
_entity.id
_entity.type
_entity.pdbx_description
1 polymer ?
#
loop_
_entity_poly.entity_id
_entity_poly.type
_entity_poly.pdbx_seq_one_letter_code
_entity_poly.pdbx_strand_id
1 'polypeptide(L)'
;HQSPENSSRPPTSQAPWAKPEDPEESPVPVIETLPGETGTEVTEVEEDTAKAAEKPSTAAKASRKKAGKQPGSPGYGRTQKLAVTGTCDHRPESCTACARTLSADAPSKRYTAWDEIDIAPPVEGRIGLMFLIIRHYLLETNCDHCDHVSRAQPWRSAGEHEWERVELGEWRLVGPQLAGLIVFLALRLRLSRPRIREALMEMFGLLLSVGVIDETLREAGRASFPLEDVLVADLLQEPQLNVDETSWPENRLLLWLWALVTPWTVLFVIGPRHAEMLENVLQDGYYGILISDGYRVYRAWLNRLRCWPHLIRKLRGLAESSDGRVSGVGQEMEGLMHTLEDAIYAARIDLPPEGLPFLYAAQVDRLKSLCTVHWSDAHSALRSVAREFLYDWEVIMRPLGEPHLPLSNNAAEQALRHWVIARNISHGTRCEAGTRAFALLASVIETCRLRGASSWRYLGTVIRAARKGMELPPLPAIPATA
;
A
#
# COMPACT_ATOMS: atom_id res chain seq x y z
N HIS A 1 -11.35 -28.02 4.58
CA HIS A 1 -10.17 -28.08 3.72
C HIS A 1 -9.23 -26.94 4.12
N GLN A 2 -8.29 -27.26 5.03
CA GLN A 2 -7.20 -26.36 5.36
C GLN A 2 -6.22 -26.40 4.18
N SER A 3 -5.96 -25.25 3.56
CA SER A 3 -4.90 -25.16 2.56
C SER A 3 -3.53 -25.27 3.28
N PRO A 4 -2.49 -25.83 2.64
CA PRO A 4 -1.15 -25.99 3.22
C PRO A 4 -0.48 -24.68 3.65
N GLU A 5 -0.98 -23.55 3.19
CA GLU A 5 -0.43 -22.21 3.47
C GLU A 5 -0.74 -21.68 4.89
N ASN A 6 -1.68 -22.31 5.61
CA ASN A 6 -2.00 -21.95 6.99
C ASN A 6 -1.16 -22.73 8.03
N SER A 7 -0.21 -23.55 7.62
CA SER A 7 0.65 -24.33 8.51
C SER A 7 1.99 -23.69 8.81
N SER A 8 2.16 -22.38 8.74
CA SER A 8 3.30 -21.73 9.39
C SER A 8 3.10 -21.73 10.89
N ARG A 9 3.21 -22.92 11.51
CA ARG A 9 3.47 -23.00 12.93
C ARG A 9 4.81 -22.33 13.19
N PRO A 10 4.88 -21.34 14.07
CA PRO A 10 6.18 -20.97 14.59
C PRO A 10 6.77 -22.21 15.26
N PRO A 11 8.12 -22.37 15.26
CA PRO A 11 8.74 -23.50 15.96
C PRO A 11 8.21 -23.52 17.39
N THR A 12 7.94 -24.70 17.90
CA THR A 12 7.25 -25.02 19.16
C THR A 12 7.83 -24.39 20.43
N SER A 13 8.92 -23.64 20.35
CA SER A 13 9.58 -22.95 21.46
C SER A 13 9.16 -21.48 21.66
N GLN A 14 8.33 -20.90 20.78
CA GLN A 14 7.89 -19.50 20.90
C GLN A 14 6.41 -19.36 20.56
N ALA A 15 5.57 -19.59 21.53
CA ALA A 15 4.16 -19.24 21.42
C ALA A 15 4.02 -17.71 21.29
N PRO A 16 3.10 -17.20 20.42
CA PRO A 16 2.97 -15.76 20.14
C PRO A 16 2.72 -14.87 21.36
N TRP A 17 2.23 -15.45 22.49
CA TRP A 17 1.98 -14.73 23.74
C TRP A 17 3.17 -14.77 24.72
N ALA A 18 4.24 -15.53 24.42
CA ALA A 18 5.43 -15.67 25.28
C ALA A 18 6.40 -14.48 25.16
N LYS A 19 6.04 -13.41 24.46
CA LYS A 19 6.81 -12.17 24.50
C LYS A 19 6.56 -11.47 25.84
N PRO A 20 7.62 -11.01 26.52
CA PRO A 20 7.45 -10.22 27.75
C PRO A 20 6.56 -9.01 27.45
N GLU A 21 5.70 -8.70 28.40
CA GLU A 21 5.00 -7.40 28.43
C GLU A 21 6.09 -6.33 28.36
N ASP A 22 5.93 -5.35 27.46
CA ASP A 22 6.88 -4.28 27.24
C ASP A 22 7.37 -3.69 28.56
N PRO A 23 8.66 -3.76 28.84
CA PRO A 23 9.27 -2.80 29.72
C PRO A 23 9.29 -1.45 29.01
N GLU A 24 9.10 -0.39 29.72
CA GLU A 24 9.35 0.97 29.28
C GLU A 24 10.68 1.01 28.52
N GLU A 25 10.65 1.48 27.27
CA GLU A 25 11.81 1.62 26.38
C GLU A 25 12.49 0.30 25.91
N SER A 26 12.02 -0.23 24.78
CA SER A 26 12.76 -1.27 24.05
C SER A 26 13.89 -0.64 23.23
N PRO A 27 15.14 -1.10 23.39
CA PRO A 27 16.22 -0.69 22.50
C PRO A 27 15.94 -1.19 21.08
N VAL A 28 16.27 -0.36 20.10
CA VAL A 28 16.17 -0.64 18.67
C VAL A 28 16.94 -1.96 18.39
N PRO A 29 16.32 -2.97 17.76
CA PRO A 29 17.05 -4.19 17.41
C PRO A 29 18.06 -3.89 16.31
N VAL A 30 19.32 -4.12 16.63
CA VAL A 30 20.42 -4.19 15.67
C VAL A 30 20.20 -5.45 14.82
N ILE A 31 20.10 -5.30 13.51
CA ILE A 31 20.02 -6.42 12.58
C ILE A 31 21.40 -7.09 12.55
N GLU A 32 21.54 -8.25 13.19
CA GLU A 32 22.70 -9.12 12.99
C GLU A 32 22.67 -9.64 11.55
N THR A 33 23.74 -9.36 10.85
CA THR A 33 24.04 -9.95 9.53
C THR A 33 24.45 -11.40 9.72
N LEU A 34 23.73 -12.31 9.09
CA LEU A 34 24.11 -13.73 9.00
C LEU A 34 25.45 -13.88 8.26
N PRO A 35 26.37 -14.73 8.76
CA PRO A 35 27.62 -15.00 8.07
C PRO A 35 27.39 -15.89 6.85
N GLY A 36 27.85 -15.44 5.69
CA GLY A 36 27.97 -16.28 4.50
C GLY A 36 29.28 -17.06 4.55
N GLU A 37 29.17 -18.36 4.37
CA GLU A 37 30.28 -19.27 4.18
C GLU A 37 31.03 -18.93 2.89
N THR A 38 32.34 -18.86 2.92
CA THR A 38 33.26 -19.69 2.12
C THR A 38 34.69 -19.28 2.41
N GLY A 39 35.48 -20.27 2.78
CA GLY A 39 36.91 -20.12 3.01
C GLY A 39 37.71 -20.06 1.71
N THR A 40 38.80 -19.35 1.80
CA THR A 40 40.06 -19.70 1.13
C THR A 40 41.23 -19.09 1.91
N GLU A 41 42.16 -19.91 2.25
CA GLU A 41 43.44 -19.61 2.89
C GLU A 41 44.23 -18.58 2.11
N VAL A 42 44.83 -17.62 2.77
CA VAL A 42 46.09 -17.00 2.34
C VAL A 42 46.96 -16.66 3.52
N THR A 43 48.14 -17.17 3.43
CA THR A 43 49.34 -17.13 4.25
C THR A 43 49.70 -15.77 4.85
N GLU A 44 50.25 -15.86 6.09
CA GLU A 44 50.97 -14.81 6.82
C GLU A 44 52.18 -14.30 6.05
N VAL A 45 52.46 -13.00 6.10
CA VAL A 45 53.81 -12.44 6.00
C VAL A 45 53.91 -11.19 6.87
N GLU A 46 54.95 -11.18 7.63
CA GLU A 46 55.49 -10.43 8.73
C GLU A 46 55.36 -8.91 8.76
N GLU A 47 55.34 -8.40 9.99
CA GLU A 47 55.62 -7.02 10.43
C GLU A 47 56.93 -6.49 9.90
N ASP A 48 56.98 -5.21 9.50
CA ASP A 48 58.17 -4.41 9.73
C ASP A 48 57.87 -2.94 10.03
N THR A 49 58.69 -2.38 10.90
CA THR A 49 58.49 -1.20 11.70
C THR A 49 58.90 0.11 11.02
N ALA A 50 58.16 1.16 11.35
CA ALA A 50 58.54 2.57 11.56
C ALA A 50 59.30 3.36 10.49
N LYS A 51 58.69 4.50 10.10
CA LYS A 51 59.25 5.85 10.29
C LYS A 51 58.25 6.96 9.90
N ALA A 52 58.10 7.90 10.80
CA ALA A 52 57.36 9.15 10.57
C ALA A 52 58.03 10.01 9.50
N ALA A 53 57.26 10.55 8.57
CA ALA A 53 57.64 11.66 7.75
C ALA A 53 56.41 12.56 7.43
N GLU A 54 56.67 13.84 7.50
CA GLU A 54 55.79 14.99 7.48
C GLU A 54 54.78 15.04 6.31
N LYS A 55 53.62 15.61 6.58
CA LYS A 55 52.58 15.96 5.59
C LYS A 55 53.00 17.20 4.80
N PRO A 56 52.92 17.20 3.47
CA PRO A 56 52.68 18.40 2.72
C PRO A 56 51.21 18.68 2.64
N SER A 57 50.81 19.87 3.02
CA SER A 57 49.47 20.44 2.84
C SER A 57 49.16 20.70 1.37
N THR A 58 47.84 20.77 1.07
CA THR A 58 47.24 21.20 -0.19
C THR A 58 47.15 20.17 -1.31
N ALA A 59 46.21 19.22 -1.16
CA ALA A 59 45.51 18.67 -2.32
C ALA A 59 44.09 19.25 -2.35
N ALA A 60 43.80 20.01 -3.39
CA ALA A 60 42.48 20.55 -3.68
C ALA A 60 41.42 19.44 -3.60
N LYS A 61 40.39 19.66 -2.81
CA LYS A 61 39.21 18.77 -2.76
C LYS A 61 38.64 18.68 -4.17
N ALA A 62 38.87 17.55 -4.85
CA ALA A 62 38.22 17.27 -6.11
C ALA A 62 36.70 17.36 -5.86
N SER A 63 36.04 18.31 -6.50
CA SER A 63 34.61 18.50 -6.39
C SER A 63 33.93 17.19 -6.84
N ARG A 64 33.15 16.54 -5.96
CA ARG A 64 32.35 15.39 -6.31
C ARG A 64 31.49 15.76 -7.51
N LYS A 65 31.71 15.09 -8.64
CA LYS A 65 30.90 15.28 -9.85
C LYS A 65 29.43 15.09 -9.45
N LYS A 66 28.56 16.06 -9.81
CA LYS A 66 27.12 15.95 -9.60
C LYS A 66 26.59 14.68 -10.28
N ALA A 67 25.72 13.93 -9.61
CA ALA A 67 25.05 12.78 -10.21
C ALA A 67 24.21 13.27 -11.41
N GLY A 68 24.23 12.52 -12.49
CA GLY A 68 23.52 12.85 -13.72
C GLY A 68 24.45 13.11 -14.91
N LYS A 69 23.85 13.41 -16.07
CA LYS A 69 24.58 13.68 -17.32
C LYS A 69 25.41 14.96 -17.19
N GLN A 70 26.70 14.85 -17.43
CA GLN A 70 27.61 16.01 -17.38
C GLN A 70 27.44 16.86 -18.63
N PRO A 71 27.67 18.21 -18.54
CA PRO A 71 27.72 19.08 -19.72
C PRO A 71 28.73 18.55 -20.76
N GLY A 72 28.35 18.53 -22.02
CA GLY A 72 29.19 18.01 -23.11
C GLY A 72 29.16 16.47 -23.30
N SER A 73 28.51 15.71 -22.44
CA SER A 73 28.36 14.28 -22.67
C SER A 73 27.46 13.99 -23.89
N PRO A 74 27.84 13.06 -24.80
CA PRO A 74 27.02 12.74 -25.94
C PRO A 74 25.62 12.24 -25.48
N GLY A 75 24.58 12.71 -26.17
CA GLY A 75 23.23 12.21 -25.95
C GLY A 75 23.09 10.80 -26.46
N TYR A 76 22.68 9.89 -25.60
CA TYR A 76 22.23 8.58 -26.07
C TYR A 76 20.77 8.71 -26.50
N GLY A 77 20.55 8.72 -27.80
CA GLY A 77 19.20 8.64 -28.37
C GLY A 77 18.58 7.27 -28.07
N ARG A 78 17.30 7.18 -28.27
CA ARG A 78 16.56 5.92 -28.17
C ARG A 78 17.11 4.95 -29.23
N THR A 79 17.53 3.77 -28.82
CA THR A 79 18.07 2.77 -29.74
C THR A 79 16.96 2.05 -30.53
N GLN A 80 15.76 1.92 -29.94
CA GLN A 80 14.61 1.31 -30.58
C GLN A 80 13.84 2.34 -31.43
N LYS A 81 13.74 2.09 -32.74
CA LYS A 81 12.90 2.85 -33.66
C LYS A 81 11.56 2.12 -33.81
N LEU A 82 10.47 2.78 -33.42
CA LEU A 82 9.12 2.25 -33.53
C LEU A 82 8.39 2.96 -34.69
N ALA A 83 7.61 2.19 -35.43
CA ALA A 83 6.77 2.74 -36.51
C ALA A 83 5.63 3.57 -35.89
N VAL A 84 5.46 4.83 -36.33
CA VAL A 84 4.37 5.70 -35.89
C VAL A 84 3.06 5.16 -36.45
N THR A 85 2.09 4.92 -35.55
CA THR A 85 0.75 4.41 -35.91
C THR A 85 -0.27 5.53 -36.07
N GLY A 86 -0.01 6.72 -35.53
CA GLY A 86 -0.89 7.88 -35.62
C GLY A 86 -0.17 9.17 -35.31
N THR A 87 -0.80 10.29 -35.69
CA THR A 87 -0.27 11.63 -35.42
C THR A 87 -1.35 12.48 -34.76
N CYS A 88 -0.93 13.42 -33.90
CA CYS A 88 -1.79 14.40 -33.27
C CYS A 88 -1.13 15.77 -33.37
N ASP A 89 -1.83 16.74 -33.94
CA ASP A 89 -1.35 18.12 -34.06
C ASP A 89 -1.95 18.97 -32.92
N HIS A 90 -1.08 19.67 -32.15
CA HIS A 90 -1.48 20.58 -31.09
C HIS A 90 -1.27 22.01 -31.54
N ARG A 91 -2.36 22.77 -31.64
CA ARG A 91 -2.34 24.18 -32.04
C ARG A 91 -2.51 25.09 -30.81
N PRO A 92 -1.94 26.29 -30.82
CA PRO A 92 -2.29 27.30 -29.83
C PRO A 92 -3.70 27.80 -30.07
N GLU A 93 -4.52 27.86 -29.00
CA GLU A 93 -5.92 28.33 -29.10
C GLU A 93 -6.05 29.86 -29.15
N SER A 94 -5.10 30.54 -28.51
CA SER A 94 -5.08 32.00 -28.41
C SER A 94 -3.68 32.57 -28.63
N CYS A 95 -3.64 33.82 -29.08
CA CYS A 95 -2.39 34.55 -29.20
C CYS A 95 -1.79 34.88 -27.83
N THR A 96 -0.56 34.53 -27.62
CA THR A 96 0.14 34.76 -26.33
C THR A 96 0.46 36.25 -26.08
N ALA A 97 0.39 37.12 -27.09
CA ALA A 97 0.62 38.55 -26.97
C ALA A 97 -0.63 39.39 -26.80
N CYS A 98 -1.71 39.13 -27.59
CA CYS A 98 -2.93 39.93 -27.56
C CYS A 98 -4.18 39.18 -27.07
N ALA A 99 -4.01 37.93 -26.63
CA ALA A 99 -5.07 37.06 -26.10
C ALA A 99 -6.25 36.76 -27.05
N ARG A 100 -6.18 37.19 -28.31
CA ARG A 100 -7.23 36.84 -29.31
C ARG A 100 -7.21 35.36 -29.64
N THR A 101 -8.38 34.78 -29.81
CA THR A 101 -8.54 33.43 -30.31
C THR A 101 -7.96 33.33 -31.73
N LEU A 102 -7.13 32.33 -31.95
CA LEU A 102 -6.54 32.04 -33.26
C LEU A 102 -7.51 31.15 -34.05
N SER A 103 -7.68 31.46 -35.35
CA SER A 103 -8.51 30.65 -36.22
C SER A 103 -7.96 29.22 -36.34
N ALA A 104 -8.85 28.24 -36.36
CA ALA A 104 -8.46 26.84 -36.59
C ALA A 104 -7.82 26.66 -37.98
N ASP A 105 -8.13 27.52 -38.93
CA ASP A 105 -7.62 27.48 -40.31
C ASP A 105 -6.37 28.37 -40.50
N ALA A 106 -5.91 29.08 -39.45
CA ALA A 106 -4.72 29.93 -39.53
C ALA A 106 -3.50 29.12 -39.94
N PRO A 107 -2.63 29.63 -40.82
CA PRO A 107 -1.44 28.95 -41.26
C PRO A 107 -0.56 28.60 -40.06
N SER A 108 -0.29 27.32 -39.91
CA SER A 108 0.51 26.83 -38.76
C SER A 108 1.63 25.95 -39.25
N LYS A 109 2.76 26.01 -38.52
CA LYS A 109 3.98 25.24 -38.81
C LYS A 109 4.34 24.36 -37.64
N ARG A 110 4.70 23.10 -37.90
CA ARG A 110 5.25 22.19 -36.89
C ARG A 110 6.65 22.68 -36.47
N TYR A 111 6.87 22.93 -35.15
CA TYR A 111 8.17 23.38 -34.66
C TYR A 111 8.88 22.32 -33.78
N THR A 112 8.12 21.42 -33.12
CA THR A 112 8.71 20.31 -32.37
C THR A 112 7.72 19.15 -32.26
N ALA A 113 8.19 17.98 -31.80
CA ALA A 113 7.37 16.79 -31.63
C ALA A 113 7.89 15.88 -30.53
N TRP A 114 7.01 15.03 -29.97
CA TRP A 114 7.40 13.89 -29.15
C TRP A 114 6.59 12.66 -29.54
N ASP A 115 7.13 11.47 -29.21
CA ASP A 115 6.43 10.21 -29.44
C ASP A 115 5.88 9.68 -28.12
N GLU A 116 4.61 9.28 -28.09
CA GLU A 116 3.95 8.59 -27.00
C GLU A 116 3.68 7.13 -27.40
N ILE A 117 3.99 6.20 -26.51
CA ILE A 117 3.64 4.78 -26.65
C ILE A 117 2.53 4.49 -25.67
N ASP A 118 1.35 4.16 -26.18
CA ASP A 118 0.20 3.83 -25.34
C ASP A 118 -0.46 2.53 -25.79
N ILE A 119 -1.50 2.13 -25.06
CA ILE A 119 -2.31 0.94 -25.33
C ILE A 119 -3.71 1.39 -25.72
N ALA A 120 -4.17 0.93 -26.87
CA ALA A 120 -5.51 1.19 -27.33
C ALA A 120 -6.58 0.69 -26.34
N PRO A 121 -7.75 1.32 -26.30
CA PRO A 121 -8.91 0.77 -25.61
C PRO A 121 -9.21 -0.65 -26.11
N PRO A 122 -9.77 -1.53 -25.25
CA PRO A 122 -10.23 -2.83 -25.68
C PRO A 122 -11.35 -2.67 -26.72
N VAL A 123 -11.30 -3.51 -27.73
CA VAL A 123 -12.34 -3.59 -28.76
C VAL A 123 -13.11 -4.88 -28.57
N GLU A 124 -14.43 -4.81 -28.57
CA GLU A 124 -15.30 -5.98 -28.41
C GLU A 124 -15.00 -7.03 -29.49
N GLY A 125 -14.95 -8.28 -29.08
CA GLY A 125 -14.62 -9.41 -29.98
C GLY A 125 -13.13 -9.53 -30.35
N ARG A 126 -12.25 -8.62 -29.88
CA ARG A 126 -10.82 -8.68 -30.18
C ARG A 126 -10.02 -9.08 -28.94
N ILE A 127 -9.17 -10.10 -29.08
CA ILE A 127 -8.27 -10.58 -28.04
C ILE A 127 -6.89 -9.90 -28.18
N GLY A 128 -6.22 -9.64 -27.05
CA GLY A 128 -4.86 -9.12 -26.98
C GLY A 128 -4.78 -7.62 -26.80
N LEU A 129 -3.54 -7.12 -26.74
CA LEU A 129 -3.24 -5.70 -26.59
C LEU A 129 -2.78 -5.11 -27.93
N MET A 130 -3.25 -3.94 -28.24
CA MET A 130 -2.79 -3.17 -29.39
C MET A 130 -2.02 -1.94 -28.89
N PHE A 131 -0.72 -1.89 -29.22
CA PHE A 131 0.12 -0.73 -28.93
C PHE A 131 -0.04 0.33 -30.01
N LEU A 132 -0.10 1.58 -29.56
CA LEU A 132 -0.15 2.77 -30.39
C LEU A 132 1.14 3.56 -30.19
N ILE A 133 1.75 4.01 -31.27
CA ILE A 133 2.86 4.94 -31.26
C ILE A 133 2.34 6.24 -31.90
N ILE A 134 2.00 7.20 -31.05
CA ILE A 134 1.41 8.46 -31.48
C ILE A 134 2.50 9.52 -31.49
N ARG A 135 2.70 10.18 -32.62
CA ARG A 135 3.57 11.33 -32.72
C ARG A 135 2.76 12.61 -32.54
N HIS A 136 3.03 13.32 -31.47
CA HIS A 136 2.44 14.60 -31.14
C HIS A 136 3.30 15.71 -31.74
N TYR A 137 2.73 16.54 -32.62
CA TYR A 137 3.38 17.72 -33.16
C TYR A 137 2.86 18.96 -32.47
N LEU A 138 3.75 19.83 -32.02
CA LEU A 138 3.42 21.16 -31.53
C LEU A 138 3.58 22.15 -32.66
N LEU A 139 2.56 22.98 -32.87
CA LEU A 139 2.50 23.95 -33.93
C LEU A 139 2.72 25.38 -33.42
N GLU A 140 3.32 26.20 -34.27
CA GLU A 140 3.36 27.63 -34.13
C GLU A 140 2.42 28.25 -35.17
N THR A 141 1.71 29.32 -34.76
CA THR A 141 0.70 30.01 -35.55
C THR A 141 0.90 31.51 -35.46
N ASN A 142 0.88 32.21 -36.58
CA ASN A 142 0.94 33.66 -36.62
C ASN A 142 -0.46 34.24 -36.33
N CYS A 143 -0.48 35.30 -35.51
CA CYS A 143 -1.71 36.01 -35.21
C CYS A 143 -1.99 37.04 -36.32
N ASP A 144 -3.17 36.96 -36.93
CA ASP A 144 -3.65 37.84 -37.98
C ASP A 144 -3.87 39.29 -37.50
N HIS A 145 -3.92 39.52 -36.19
CA HIS A 145 -4.13 40.84 -35.62
C HIS A 145 -2.84 41.58 -35.23
N CYS A 146 -1.86 40.89 -34.64
CA CYS A 146 -0.67 41.50 -34.11
C CYS A 146 0.64 40.87 -34.62
N ASP A 147 0.56 40.00 -35.59
CA ASP A 147 1.67 39.31 -36.24
C ASP A 147 2.60 38.49 -35.31
N HIS A 148 2.16 38.32 -34.03
CA HIS A 148 2.92 37.55 -33.05
C HIS A 148 2.82 36.07 -33.32
N VAL A 149 3.94 35.33 -33.23
CA VAL A 149 4.02 33.89 -33.35
C VAL A 149 3.71 33.24 -32.00
N SER A 150 2.56 32.61 -31.90
CA SER A 150 2.17 31.83 -30.72
C SER A 150 2.48 30.35 -30.91
N ARG A 151 3.00 29.71 -29.88
CA ARG A 151 3.39 28.29 -29.90
C ARG A 151 2.53 27.47 -28.96
N ALA A 152 2.02 26.33 -29.44
CA ALA A 152 1.38 25.37 -28.58
C ALA A 152 2.39 24.86 -27.53
N GLN A 153 1.94 24.72 -26.31
CA GLN A 153 2.75 24.18 -25.21
C GLN A 153 2.03 22.99 -24.61
N PRO A 154 2.73 21.89 -24.28
CA PRO A 154 2.13 20.81 -23.52
C PRO A 154 1.83 21.30 -22.11
N TRP A 155 0.72 20.79 -21.55
CA TRP A 155 0.39 21.11 -20.18
C TRP A 155 1.45 20.53 -19.21
N ARG A 156 1.80 21.28 -18.16
CA ARG A 156 2.68 20.88 -17.09
C ARG A 156 2.21 21.48 -15.78
N SER A 157 2.22 20.71 -14.72
CA SER A 157 1.94 21.24 -13.39
C SER A 157 3.10 22.11 -12.91
N ALA A 158 2.77 23.28 -12.38
CA ALA A 158 3.71 24.03 -11.54
C ALA A 158 3.63 23.45 -10.12
N GLY A 159 4.71 22.91 -9.63
CA GLY A 159 4.71 22.20 -8.38
C GLY A 159 5.40 22.95 -7.22
N GLU A 160 4.84 22.86 -6.00
CA GLU A 160 5.39 23.49 -4.78
C GLU A 160 5.75 22.51 -3.65
N HIS A 161 5.44 21.20 -3.74
CA HIS A 161 5.68 20.21 -2.68
C HIS A 161 6.75 19.17 -3.02
N GLU A 162 7.26 18.47 -2.05
CA GLU A 162 8.34 17.48 -2.18
C GLU A 162 8.02 16.29 -3.11
N TRP A 163 6.73 15.98 -3.29
CA TRP A 163 6.19 15.08 -4.33
C TRP A 163 6.49 15.55 -5.75
N GLU A 164 6.82 16.76 -5.91
CA GLU A 164 6.90 17.56 -7.12
C GLU A 164 8.20 17.45 -7.86
N ARG A 165 9.14 16.65 -7.35
CA ARG A 165 10.29 16.20 -8.15
C ARG A 165 9.88 15.35 -9.35
N VAL A 166 8.60 14.94 -9.41
CA VAL A 166 8.01 14.24 -10.55
C VAL A 166 6.96 15.16 -11.16
N GLU A 167 7.27 15.82 -12.26
CA GLU A 167 6.32 16.65 -12.99
C GLU A 167 5.16 15.80 -13.53
N LEU A 168 3.93 16.29 -13.39
CA LEU A 168 2.80 15.85 -14.21
C LEU A 168 2.79 16.68 -15.48
N GLY A 169 2.67 16.03 -16.63
CA GLY A 169 2.63 16.74 -17.90
C GLY A 169 2.42 15.80 -19.09
N GLU A 170 1.96 16.38 -20.18
CA GLU A 170 1.61 15.61 -21.39
C GLU A 170 2.83 15.09 -22.15
N TRP A 171 3.99 15.74 -22.01
CA TRP A 171 5.20 15.37 -22.75
C TRP A 171 5.88 14.12 -22.13
N ARG A 172 5.29 12.95 -22.33
CA ARG A 172 5.78 11.67 -21.82
C ARG A 172 5.87 10.63 -22.92
N LEU A 173 6.91 9.78 -22.84
CA LEU A 173 7.07 8.65 -23.75
C LEU A 173 6.04 7.54 -23.49
N VAL A 174 5.78 7.28 -22.20
CA VAL A 174 4.85 6.24 -21.75
C VAL A 174 3.46 6.85 -21.68
N GLY A 175 2.54 6.39 -22.51
CA GLY A 175 1.15 6.82 -22.52
C GLY A 175 0.38 6.39 -21.27
N PRO A 176 -0.78 6.99 -21.00
CA PRO A 176 -1.51 6.77 -19.75
C PRO A 176 -1.93 5.32 -19.50
N GLN A 177 -2.40 4.62 -20.53
CA GLN A 177 -2.82 3.22 -20.38
C GLN A 177 -1.63 2.27 -20.22
N LEU A 178 -0.51 2.55 -20.86
CA LEU A 178 0.73 1.83 -20.65
C LEU A 178 1.29 2.10 -19.25
N ALA A 179 1.17 3.34 -18.75
CA ALA A 179 1.55 3.68 -17.37
C ALA A 179 0.71 2.90 -16.35
N GLY A 180 -0.61 2.83 -16.54
CA GLY A 180 -1.49 2.00 -15.72
C GLY A 180 -1.10 0.52 -15.73
N LEU A 181 -0.71 -0.03 -16.91
CA LEU A 181 -0.21 -1.41 -17.02
C LEU A 181 1.09 -1.59 -16.22
N ILE A 182 2.03 -0.66 -16.32
CA ILE A 182 3.30 -0.72 -15.56
C ILE A 182 3.03 -0.74 -14.05
N VAL A 183 2.08 0.09 -13.56
CA VAL A 183 1.67 0.07 -12.15
C VAL A 183 1.06 -1.27 -11.77
N PHE A 184 0.17 -1.81 -12.59
CA PHE A 184 -0.44 -3.12 -12.37
C PHE A 184 0.61 -4.25 -12.31
N LEU A 185 1.57 -4.27 -13.23
CA LEU A 185 2.68 -5.23 -13.24
C LEU A 185 3.54 -5.11 -11.99
N ALA A 186 3.85 -3.87 -11.57
CA ALA A 186 4.69 -3.62 -10.40
C ALA A 186 4.02 -4.03 -9.09
N LEU A 187 2.78 -3.61 -8.87
CA LEU A 187 2.11 -3.72 -7.58
C LEU A 187 1.21 -4.95 -7.50
N ARG A 188 0.38 -5.20 -8.50
CA ARG A 188 -0.53 -6.34 -8.46
C ARG A 188 0.16 -7.65 -8.81
N LEU A 189 1.05 -7.65 -9.82
CA LEU A 189 1.84 -8.83 -10.17
C LEU A 189 3.20 -8.90 -9.45
N ARG A 190 3.55 -7.89 -8.63
CA ARG A 190 4.76 -7.84 -7.80
C ARG A 190 6.07 -7.98 -8.58
N LEU A 191 6.07 -7.53 -9.84
CA LEU A 191 7.28 -7.57 -10.66
C LEU A 191 8.24 -6.42 -10.28
N SER A 192 9.53 -6.75 -10.15
CA SER A 192 10.56 -5.72 -10.01
C SER A 192 10.71 -4.92 -11.32
N ARG A 193 11.26 -3.67 -11.23
CA ARG A 193 11.48 -2.83 -12.42
C ARG A 193 12.26 -3.56 -13.54
N PRO A 194 13.34 -4.29 -13.26
CA PRO A 194 14.03 -5.08 -14.29
C PRO A 194 13.13 -6.15 -14.90
N ARG A 195 12.30 -6.85 -14.11
CA ARG A 195 11.37 -7.86 -14.62
C ARG A 195 10.22 -7.25 -15.44
N ILE A 196 9.76 -6.05 -15.10
CA ILE A 196 8.79 -5.32 -15.93
C ILE A 196 9.41 -4.98 -17.28
N ARG A 197 10.66 -4.49 -17.30
CA ARG A 197 11.40 -4.24 -18.54
C ARG A 197 11.53 -5.52 -19.40
N GLU A 198 11.90 -6.63 -18.78
CA GLU A 198 12.00 -7.94 -19.42
C GLU A 198 10.65 -8.38 -19.99
N ALA A 199 9.58 -8.36 -19.19
CA ALA A 199 8.24 -8.72 -19.63
C ALA A 199 7.74 -7.87 -20.81
N LEU A 200 7.95 -6.55 -20.76
CA LEU A 200 7.57 -5.66 -21.86
C LEU A 200 8.35 -5.97 -23.13
N MET A 201 9.63 -6.33 -23.02
CA MET A 201 10.47 -6.70 -24.15
C MET A 201 10.07 -8.06 -24.73
N GLU A 202 9.96 -9.10 -23.89
CA GLU A 202 9.69 -10.46 -24.33
C GLU A 202 8.26 -10.64 -24.87
N MET A 203 7.28 -10.02 -24.22
CA MET A 203 5.87 -10.19 -24.60
C MET A 203 5.43 -9.25 -25.73
N PHE A 204 6.03 -8.06 -25.82
CA PHE A 204 5.55 -7.00 -26.72
C PHE A 204 6.65 -6.37 -27.59
N GLY A 205 7.89 -6.81 -27.46
CA GLY A 205 9.01 -6.20 -28.18
C GLY A 205 9.28 -4.74 -27.78
N LEU A 206 8.81 -4.29 -26.61
CA LEU A 206 8.91 -2.91 -26.16
C LEU A 206 10.06 -2.72 -25.17
N LEU A 207 11.08 -1.97 -25.59
CA LEU A 207 12.24 -1.66 -24.75
C LEU A 207 12.06 -0.32 -24.01
N LEU A 208 11.81 -0.39 -22.70
CA LEU A 208 11.84 0.74 -21.79
C LEU A 208 13.04 0.64 -20.83
N SER A 209 13.62 1.77 -20.44
CA SER A 209 14.65 1.77 -19.40
C SER A 209 14.04 1.59 -18.01
N VAL A 210 14.81 1.02 -17.08
CA VAL A 210 14.40 0.89 -15.66
C VAL A 210 14.07 2.26 -15.06
N GLY A 211 14.81 3.32 -15.46
CA GLY A 211 14.55 4.69 -15.01
C GLY A 211 13.18 5.21 -15.45
N VAL A 212 12.78 4.95 -16.71
CA VAL A 212 11.44 5.31 -17.21
C VAL A 212 10.34 4.56 -16.45
N ILE A 213 10.54 3.28 -16.17
CA ILE A 213 9.59 2.49 -15.39
C ILE A 213 9.46 3.04 -13.97
N ASP A 214 10.58 3.38 -13.31
CA ASP A 214 10.55 3.95 -11.96
C ASP A 214 9.89 5.33 -11.94
N GLU A 215 10.21 6.19 -12.91
CA GLU A 215 9.58 7.50 -13.05
C GLU A 215 8.06 7.37 -13.29
N THR A 216 7.62 6.42 -14.11
CA THR A 216 6.20 6.15 -14.34
C THR A 216 5.46 5.74 -13.06
N LEU A 217 6.08 4.93 -12.21
CA LEU A 217 5.49 4.54 -10.93
C LEU A 217 5.34 5.73 -9.97
N ARG A 218 6.36 6.60 -9.91
CA ARG A 218 6.30 7.81 -9.10
C ARG A 218 5.29 8.82 -9.62
N GLU A 219 5.21 8.98 -10.93
CA GLU A 219 4.22 9.82 -11.59
C GLU A 219 2.80 9.33 -11.31
N ALA A 220 2.56 8.01 -11.39
CA ALA A 220 1.27 7.43 -11.09
C ALA A 220 0.85 7.67 -9.62
N GLY A 221 1.79 7.55 -8.67
CA GLY A 221 1.55 7.90 -7.27
C GLY A 221 1.13 9.37 -7.11
N ARG A 222 1.85 10.29 -7.73
CA ARG A 222 1.50 11.71 -7.71
C ARG A 222 0.15 12.00 -8.37
N ALA A 223 -0.12 11.40 -9.53
CA ALA A 223 -1.38 11.56 -10.24
C ALA A 223 -2.60 11.10 -9.42
N SER A 224 -2.40 10.08 -8.59
CA SER A 224 -3.44 9.51 -7.74
C SER A 224 -3.63 10.26 -6.42
N PHE A 225 -2.77 11.22 -6.07
CA PHE A 225 -2.78 11.89 -4.77
C PHE A 225 -4.14 12.47 -4.37
N PRO A 226 -4.91 13.15 -5.25
CA PRO A 226 -6.22 13.67 -4.87
C PRO A 226 -7.26 12.59 -4.56
N LEU A 227 -6.99 11.32 -4.90
CA LEU A 227 -7.89 10.21 -4.55
C LEU A 227 -7.78 9.80 -3.09
N GLU A 228 -6.75 10.24 -2.36
CA GLU A 228 -6.59 9.93 -0.94
C GLU A 228 -7.78 10.47 -0.12
N ASP A 229 -8.15 11.73 -0.33
CA ASP A 229 -9.28 12.36 0.34
C ASP A 229 -10.61 11.67 -0.02
N VAL A 230 -10.77 11.22 -1.27
CA VAL A 230 -11.96 10.49 -1.71
C VAL A 230 -12.05 9.13 -1.02
N LEU A 231 -10.93 8.40 -0.91
CA LEU A 231 -10.87 7.11 -0.20
C LEU A 231 -11.19 7.28 1.30
N VAL A 232 -10.65 8.32 1.94
CA VAL A 232 -10.96 8.65 3.34
C VAL A 232 -12.44 8.97 3.50
N ALA A 233 -13.00 9.82 2.65
CA ALA A 233 -14.41 10.18 2.70
C ALA A 233 -15.34 8.96 2.55
N ASP A 234 -15.02 8.04 1.66
CA ASP A 234 -15.75 6.78 1.50
C ASP A 234 -15.68 5.90 2.76
N LEU A 235 -14.49 5.78 3.37
CA LEU A 235 -14.31 5.01 4.61
C LEU A 235 -15.14 5.57 5.76
N LEU A 236 -15.18 6.89 5.91
CA LEU A 236 -15.87 7.55 7.03
C LEU A 236 -17.41 7.41 6.97
N GLN A 237 -17.96 7.09 5.79
CA GLN A 237 -19.41 6.89 5.62
C GLN A 237 -19.86 5.46 5.94
N GLU A 238 -18.93 4.52 6.04
CA GLU A 238 -19.27 3.10 6.27
C GLU A 238 -19.53 2.81 7.74
N PRO A 239 -20.55 2.01 8.07
CA PRO A 239 -20.91 1.71 9.46
C PRO A 239 -19.89 0.79 10.16
N GLN A 240 -19.05 0.11 9.41
CA GLN A 240 -18.06 -0.85 9.92
C GLN A 240 -16.73 -0.69 9.21
N LEU A 241 -15.65 -0.70 9.98
CA LEU A 241 -14.29 -0.57 9.51
C LEU A 241 -13.40 -1.65 10.14
N ASN A 242 -12.82 -2.50 9.32
CA ASN A 242 -11.81 -3.45 9.73
C ASN A 242 -10.43 -2.79 9.68
N VAL A 243 -9.67 -2.89 10.76
CA VAL A 243 -8.32 -2.30 10.85
C VAL A 243 -7.33 -3.34 11.33
N ASP A 244 -6.18 -3.39 10.67
CA ASP A 244 -5.05 -4.24 11.04
C ASP A 244 -3.75 -3.60 10.54
N GLU A 245 -2.60 -4.02 11.10
CA GLU A 245 -1.31 -3.49 10.68
C GLU A 245 -0.23 -4.56 10.59
N THR A 246 0.73 -4.34 9.70
CA THR A 246 1.91 -5.20 9.57
C THR A 246 3.17 -4.35 9.43
N SER A 247 4.31 -4.87 9.88
CA SER A 247 5.59 -4.16 9.77
C SER A 247 5.92 -3.83 8.31
N TRP A 248 6.49 -2.65 8.06
CA TRP A 248 6.90 -2.18 6.74
C TRP A 248 8.24 -1.45 6.81
N PRO A 249 9.34 -2.04 6.34
CA PRO A 249 10.61 -1.35 6.31
C PRO A 249 10.63 -0.22 5.26
N GLU A 250 11.11 0.94 5.67
CA GLU A 250 11.51 2.01 4.74
C GLU A 250 12.99 2.29 4.93
N ASN A 251 13.82 1.88 3.97
CA ASN A 251 15.27 1.98 4.08
C ASN A 251 15.76 1.29 5.39
N ARG A 252 16.13 2.05 6.41
CA ARG A 252 16.55 1.55 7.74
C ARG A 252 15.54 1.82 8.85
N LEU A 253 14.40 2.42 8.51
CA LEU A 253 13.32 2.70 9.46
C LEU A 253 12.33 1.54 9.46
N LEU A 254 11.87 1.14 10.63
CA LEU A 254 10.75 0.23 10.78
C LEU A 254 9.47 1.03 10.92
N LEU A 255 8.69 1.05 9.85
CA LEU A 255 7.33 1.59 9.83
C LEU A 255 6.31 0.45 9.82
N TRP A 256 5.03 0.81 9.74
CA TRP A 256 3.91 -0.14 9.72
C TRP A 256 2.97 0.22 8.59
N LEU A 257 2.57 -0.79 7.84
CA LEU A 257 1.51 -0.71 6.85
C LEU A 257 0.18 -0.97 7.57
N TRP A 258 -0.61 0.06 7.72
CA TRP A 258 -1.96 0.02 8.26
C TRP A 258 -2.94 -0.22 7.13
N ALA A 259 -3.91 -1.11 7.34
CA ALA A 259 -5.00 -1.37 6.43
C ALA A 259 -6.32 -0.97 7.10
N LEU A 260 -7.04 -0.06 6.48
CA LEU A 260 -8.39 0.34 6.87
C LEU A 260 -9.32 -0.17 5.75
N VAL A 261 -10.23 -1.07 6.09
CA VAL A 261 -10.97 -1.87 5.10
C VAL A 261 -12.46 -1.87 5.39
N THR A 262 -13.23 -1.48 4.40
CA THR A 262 -14.68 -1.60 4.35
C THR A 262 -15.08 -2.66 3.30
N PRO A 263 -16.34 -2.99 3.09
CA PRO A 263 -16.74 -3.89 2.02
C PRO A 263 -16.31 -3.43 0.62
N TRP A 264 -16.17 -2.12 0.40
CA TRP A 264 -15.97 -1.53 -0.93
C TRP A 264 -14.74 -0.65 -1.09
N THR A 265 -14.06 -0.32 0.00
CA THR A 265 -12.93 0.60 -0.02
C THR A 265 -11.82 0.11 0.89
N VAL A 266 -10.60 0.23 0.41
CA VAL A 266 -9.39 -0.04 1.20
C VAL A 266 -8.51 1.20 1.17
N LEU A 267 -8.07 1.61 2.34
CA LEU A 267 -7.02 2.61 2.49
C LEU A 267 -5.82 1.98 3.19
N PHE A 268 -4.67 2.06 2.57
CA PHE A 268 -3.39 1.73 3.18
C PHE A 268 -2.65 3.01 3.54
N VAL A 269 -2.11 3.03 4.75
CA VAL A 269 -1.23 4.12 5.23
C VAL A 269 0.03 3.51 5.81
N ILE A 270 1.19 4.12 5.57
CA ILE A 270 2.45 3.65 6.12
C ILE A 270 3.02 4.72 7.04
N GLY A 271 3.30 4.32 8.28
CA GLY A 271 3.83 5.21 9.29
C GLY A 271 4.17 4.50 10.60
N PRO A 272 4.45 5.24 11.66
CA PRO A 272 4.76 4.66 12.97
C PRO A 272 3.58 3.87 13.55
N ARG A 273 3.86 2.95 14.49
CA ARG A 273 2.83 2.14 15.16
C ARG A 273 2.24 2.90 16.36
N HIS A 274 1.59 4.03 16.09
CA HIS A 274 1.02 4.92 17.10
C HIS A 274 -0.45 5.22 16.80
N ALA A 275 -1.21 5.64 17.83
CA ALA A 275 -2.63 6.00 17.70
C ALA A 275 -2.85 7.15 16.71
N GLU A 276 -1.95 8.11 16.68
CA GLU A 276 -1.99 9.27 15.79
C GLU A 276 -2.16 8.89 14.30
N MET A 277 -1.67 7.72 13.88
CA MET A 277 -1.85 7.26 12.49
C MET A 277 -3.32 7.06 12.15
N LEU A 278 -4.08 6.47 13.06
CA LEU A 278 -5.52 6.28 12.88
C LEU A 278 -6.29 7.57 13.14
N GLU A 279 -5.90 8.35 14.14
CA GLU A 279 -6.51 9.64 14.47
C GLU A 279 -6.42 10.60 13.28
N ASN A 280 -5.27 10.66 12.59
CA ASN A 280 -5.08 11.49 11.41
C ASN A 280 -5.97 11.07 10.23
N VAL A 281 -6.27 9.77 10.08
CA VAL A 281 -7.13 9.26 9.01
C VAL A 281 -8.60 9.38 9.38
N LEU A 282 -8.96 8.92 10.57
CA LEU A 282 -10.36 8.84 11.02
C LEU A 282 -10.88 10.19 11.52
N GLN A 283 -9.98 11.07 11.98
CA GLN A 283 -10.30 12.35 12.58
C GLN A 283 -11.38 12.20 13.68
N ASP A 284 -12.02 13.26 14.09
CA ASP A 284 -13.14 13.22 15.04
C ASP A 284 -14.47 12.76 14.40
N GLY A 285 -14.43 12.29 13.15
CA GLY A 285 -15.61 12.07 12.32
C GLY A 285 -16.05 10.62 12.11
N TYR A 286 -15.31 9.61 12.59
CA TYR A 286 -15.74 8.23 12.42
C TYR A 286 -16.58 7.74 13.61
N TYR A 287 -17.85 7.48 13.37
CA TYR A 287 -18.82 7.01 14.36
C TYR A 287 -19.20 5.54 14.21
N GLY A 288 -18.71 4.87 13.17
CA GLY A 288 -18.94 3.45 12.91
C GLY A 288 -18.23 2.53 13.90
N ILE A 289 -18.40 1.24 13.71
CA ILE A 289 -17.77 0.20 14.53
C ILE A 289 -16.41 -0.14 13.97
N LEU A 290 -15.37 -0.01 14.79
CA LEU A 290 -14.00 -0.41 14.45
C LEU A 290 -13.77 -1.87 14.87
N ILE A 291 -13.37 -2.72 13.94
CA ILE A 291 -13.10 -4.16 14.17
C ILE A 291 -11.60 -4.36 14.05
N SER A 292 -10.97 -4.90 15.11
CA SER A 292 -9.52 -5.04 15.16
C SER A 292 -9.08 -6.26 15.99
N ASP A 293 -7.79 -6.49 15.98
CA ASP A 293 -7.12 -7.40 16.92
C ASP A 293 -7.03 -6.80 18.34
N GLY A 294 -6.13 -7.31 19.17
CA GLY A 294 -5.94 -6.88 20.57
C GLY A 294 -4.93 -5.78 20.78
N TYR A 295 -4.43 -5.13 19.75
CA TYR A 295 -3.43 -4.09 19.95
C TYR A 295 -4.02 -2.88 20.71
N ARG A 296 -3.29 -2.45 21.75
CA ARG A 296 -3.77 -1.44 22.72
C ARG A 296 -4.18 -0.09 22.09
N VAL A 297 -3.62 0.26 20.96
CA VAL A 297 -3.92 1.50 20.24
C VAL A 297 -5.41 1.61 19.90
N TYR A 298 -6.06 0.50 19.56
CA TYR A 298 -7.49 0.49 19.23
C TYR A 298 -8.41 0.76 20.41
N ARG A 299 -7.91 0.73 21.65
CA ARG A 299 -8.71 1.03 22.86
C ARG A 299 -9.13 2.49 22.97
N ALA A 300 -8.52 3.38 22.18
CA ALA A 300 -8.95 4.78 22.08
C ALA A 300 -10.38 4.91 21.49
N TRP A 301 -10.79 3.93 20.66
CA TRP A 301 -12.14 3.91 20.08
C TRP A 301 -13.08 3.10 20.95
N LEU A 302 -14.10 3.76 21.52
CA LEU A 302 -15.09 3.11 22.38
C LEU A 302 -16.03 2.21 21.57
N ASN A 303 -16.43 2.64 20.36
CA ASN A 303 -17.28 1.88 19.45
C ASN A 303 -16.45 0.88 18.62
N ARG A 304 -16.04 -0.22 19.26
CA ARG A 304 -15.18 -1.24 18.62
C ARG A 304 -15.60 -2.66 18.94
N LEU A 305 -15.04 -3.60 18.19
CA LEU A 305 -15.16 -5.04 18.39
C LEU A 305 -13.77 -5.69 18.38
N ARG A 306 -13.70 -6.83 19.05
CA ARG A 306 -12.52 -7.68 19.08
C ARG A 306 -12.67 -8.85 18.11
N CYS A 307 -11.61 -9.16 17.41
CA CYS A 307 -11.53 -10.34 16.57
C CYS A 307 -11.50 -11.62 17.42
N TRP A 308 -12.59 -12.39 17.43
CA TRP A 308 -12.73 -13.64 18.18
C TRP A 308 -11.74 -14.73 17.75
N PRO A 309 -11.49 -14.98 16.45
CA PRO A 309 -10.46 -15.93 16.01
C PRO A 309 -9.09 -15.68 16.63
N HIS A 310 -8.70 -14.42 16.87
CA HIS A 310 -7.44 -14.11 17.57
C HIS A 310 -7.49 -14.50 19.05
N LEU A 311 -8.62 -14.28 19.73
CA LEU A 311 -8.81 -14.70 21.12
C LEU A 311 -8.78 -16.22 21.23
N ILE A 312 -9.57 -16.91 20.41
CA ILE A 312 -9.64 -18.38 20.39
C ILE A 312 -8.28 -18.99 20.08
N ARG A 313 -7.49 -18.40 19.17
CA ARG A 313 -6.12 -18.87 18.91
C ARG A 313 -5.21 -18.75 20.14
N LYS A 314 -5.37 -17.69 20.95
CA LYS A 314 -4.62 -17.53 22.20
C LYS A 314 -5.05 -18.59 23.24
N LEU A 315 -6.35 -18.85 23.36
CA LEU A 315 -6.89 -19.89 24.24
C LEU A 315 -6.40 -21.28 23.85
N ARG A 316 -6.42 -21.59 22.56
CA ARG A 316 -5.87 -22.84 22.01
C ARG A 316 -4.39 -23.01 22.39
N GLY A 317 -3.62 -21.95 22.29
CA GLY A 317 -2.24 -22.01 22.73
C GLY A 317 -2.07 -22.24 24.23
N LEU A 318 -2.99 -21.79 25.09
CA LEU A 318 -3.03 -22.19 26.50
C LEU A 318 -3.42 -23.67 26.66
N ALA A 319 -4.39 -24.14 25.89
CA ALA A 319 -4.84 -25.52 25.89
C ALA A 319 -3.74 -26.53 25.46
N GLU A 320 -2.83 -26.08 24.60
CA GLU A 320 -1.66 -26.85 24.16
C GLU A 320 -0.43 -26.73 25.11
N SER A 321 -0.58 -26.06 26.26
CA SER A 321 0.49 -25.89 27.25
C SER A 321 0.96 -27.22 27.84
N SER A 322 2.23 -27.35 28.10
CA SER A 322 2.81 -28.47 28.85
C SER A 322 2.48 -28.48 30.36
N ASP A 323 2.05 -27.32 30.89
CA ASP A 323 1.51 -27.22 32.24
C ASP A 323 0.06 -27.70 32.25
N GLY A 324 -0.22 -28.86 32.86
CA GLY A 324 -1.56 -29.47 32.86
C GLY A 324 -2.66 -28.58 33.49
N ARG A 325 -2.32 -27.71 34.45
CA ARG A 325 -3.24 -26.74 35.05
C ARG A 325 -3.59 -25.66 34.04
N VAL A 326 -2.60 -25.11 33.34
CA VAL A 326 -2.81 -24.08 32.30
C VAL A 326 -3.58 -24.66 31.11
N SER A 327 -3.21 -25.89 30.69
CA SER A 327 -3.89 -26.61 29.62
C SER A 327 -5.37 -26.82 29.94
N GLY A 328 -5.71 -27.28 31.16
CA GLY A 328 -7.10 -27.46 31.58
C GLY A 328 -7.93 -26.17 31.55
N VAL A 329 -7.36 -25.06 32.05
CA VAL A 329 -8.00 -23.73 31.98
C VAL A 329 -8.17 -23.27 30.53
N GLY A 330 -7.14 -23.45 29.70
CA GLY A 330 -7.16 -23.09 28.27
C GLY A 330 -8.26 -23.85 27.51
N GLN A 331 -8.38 -25.15 27.71
CA GLN A 331 -9.41 -26.00 27.11
C GLN A 331 -10.83 -25.57 27.53
N GLU A 332 -11.02 -25.27 28.82
CA GLU A 332 -12.32 -24.80 29.32
C GLU A 332 -12.70 -23.45 28.70
N MET A 333 -11.78 -22.47 28.69
CA MET A 333 -12.04 -21.15 28.10
C MET A 333 -12.28 -21.23 26.58
N GLU A 334 -11.51 -22.07 25.86
CA GLU A 334 -11.70 -22.30 24.42
C GLU A 334 -13.07 -22.91 24.14
N GLY A 335 -13.47 -23.93 24.91
CA GLY A 335 -14.81 -24.56 24.78
C GLY A 335 -15.95 -23.60 25.04
N LEU A 336 -15.84 -22.75 26.06
CA LEU A 336 -16.82 -21.69 26.34
C LEU A 336 -16.94 -20.71 25.17
N MET A 337 -15.81 -20.25 24.63
CA MET A 337 -15.82 -19.31 23.49
C MET A 337 -16.45 -19.94 22.23
N HIS A 338 -16.18 -21.21 21.93
CA HIS A 338 -16.82 -21.89 20.81
C HIS A 338 -18.32 -22.07 21.04
N THR A 339 -18.76 -22.39 22.25
CA THR A 339 -20.20 -22.47 22.58
C THR A 339 -20.88 -21.10 22.31
N LEU A 340 -20.27 -20.00 22.70
CA LEU A 340 -20.83 -18.67 22.47
C LEU A 340 -20.77 -18.26 20.97
N GLU A 341 -19.72 -18.66 20.26
CA GLU A 341 -19.57 -18.45 18.82
C GLU A 341 -20.68 -19.15 18.03
N ASP A 342 -20.92 -20.42 18.32
CA ASP A 342 -21.99 -21.23 17.69
C ASP A 342 -23.37 -20.63 17.98
N ALA A 343 -23.59 -20.16 19.20
CA ALA A 343 -24.83 -19.49 19.60
C ALA A 343 -25.09 -18.22 18.80
N ILE A 344 -24.06 -17.39 18.61
CA ILE A 344 -24.14 -16.15 17.81
C ILE A 344 -24.46 -16.50 16.34
N TYR A 345 -23.79 -17.50 15.76
CA TYR A 345 -24.07 -17.90 14.38
C TYR A 345 -25.49 -18.48 14.23
N ALA A 346 -25.98 -19.26 15.19
CA ALA A 346 -27.35 -19.75 15.19
C ALA A 346 -28.36 -18.59 15.28
N ALA A 347 -28.12 -17.62 16.16
CA ALA A 347 -28.97 -16.45 16.35
C ALA A 347 -29.06 -15.51 15.13
N ARG A 348 -28.11 -15.58 14.22
CA ARG A 348 -28.19 -14.86 12.94
C ARG A 348 -29.26 -15.41 12.01
N ILE A 349 -29.63 -16.67 12.19
CA ILE A 349 -30.68 -17.36 11.43
C ILE A 349 -32.02 -17.22 12.15
N ASP A 350 -32.01 -17.51 13.44
CA ASP A 350 -33.22 -17.49 14.30
C ASP A 350 -32.83 -16.97 15.69
N LEU A 351 -33.16 -15.69 15.96
CA LEU A 351 -32.84 -15.05 17.22
C LEU A 351 -33.86 -15.50 18.30
N PRO A 352 -33.37 -16.14 19.37
CA PRO A 352 -34.27 -16.55 20.47
C PRO A 352 -34.89 -15.33 21.16
N PRO A 353 -36.20 -15.43 21.55
CA PRO A 353 -36.92 -14.31 22.16
C PRO A 353 -36.28 -13.77 23.44
N GLU A 354 -35.67 -14.65 24.24
CA GLU A 354 -35.02 -14.33 25.50
C GLU A 354 -33.66 -13.61 25.29
N GLY A 355 -33.10 -13.71 24.09
CA GLY A 355 -31.78 -13.19 23.72
C GLY A 355 -30.61 -14.02 24.26
N LEU A 356 -29.48 -13.98 23.58
CA LEU A 356 -28.29 -14.76 23.94
C LEU A 356 -27.71 -14.40 25.31
N PRO A 357 -27.63 -13.11 25.73
CA PRO A 357 -27.10 -12.78 27.05
C PRO A 357 -27.82 -13.48 28.21
N PHE A 358 -29.11 -13.69 28.09
CA PHE A 358 -29.87 -14.41 29.10
C PHE A 358 -29.66 -15.92 29.04
N LEU A 359 -29.76 -16.52 27.85
CA LEU A 359 -29.64 -17.98 27.65
C LEU A 359 -28.24 -18.49 27.99
N TYR A 360 -27.21 -17.71 27.76
CA TYR A 360 -25.79 -18.10 27.94
C TYR A 360 -25.16 -17.40 29.15
N ALA A 361 -25.94 -16.82 30.08
CA ALA A 361 -25.43 -16.11 31.26
C ALA A 361 -24.44 -16.98 32.07
N ALA A 362 -24.74 -18.26 32.28
CA ALA A 362 -23.87 -19.16 33.03
C ALA A 362 -22.49 -19.36 32.36
N GLN A 363 -22.43 -19.48 31.03
CA GLN A 363 -21.20 -19.62 30.27
C GLN A 363 -20.39 -18.32 30.31
N VAL A 364 -21.04 -17.16 30.17
CA VAL A 364 -20.43 -15.83 30.27
C VAL A 364 -19.86 -15.60 31.66
N ASP A 365 -20.63 -15.91 32.72
CA ASP A 365 -20.17 -15.77 34.11
C ASP A 365 -19.02 -16.73 34.43
N ARG A 366 -19.07 -17.96 33.90
CA ARG A 366 -17.97 -18.90 34.06
C ARG A 366 -16.68 -18.41 33.41
N LEU A 367 -16.75 -17.94 32.18
CA LEU A 367 -15.60 -17.37 31.48
C LEU A 367 -15.03 -16.15 32.21
N LYS A 368 -15.90 -15.25 32.72
CA LYS A 368 -15.49 -14.08 33.49
C LYS A 368 -14.84 -14.48 34.81
N SER A 369 -15.37 -15.50 35.49
CA SER A 369 -14.82 -16.05 36.72
C SER A 369 -13.41 -16.62 36.51
N LEU A 370 -13.21 -17.40 35.42
CA LEU A 370 -11.90 -17.92 35.06
C LEU A 370 -10.89 -16.78 34.86
N CYS A 371 -11.25 -15.76 34.08
CA CYS A 371 -10.40 -14.59 33.87
C CYS A 371 -10.08 -13.86 35.19
N THR A 372 -11.06 -13.72 36.08
CA THR A 372 -10.89 -13.03 37.36
C THR A 372 -9.94 -13.80 38.28
N VAL A 373 -10.10 -15.11 38.39
CA VAL A 373 -9.23 -15.99 39.22
C VAL A 373 -7.78 -15.93 38.73
N HIS A 374 -7.57 -15.87 37.40
CA HIS A 374 -6.24 -15.91 36.80
C HIS A 374 -5.68 -14.51 36.47
N TRP A 375 -6.30 -13.44 36.95
CA TRP A 375 -5.79 -12.05 36.80
C TRP A 375 -4.36 -11.86 37.24
N SER A 376 -3.94 -12.51 38.34
CA SER A 376 -2.60 -12.44 38.93
C SER A 376 -1.89 -13.79 38.90
N ASP A 377 -2.24 -14.67 37.95
CA ASP A 377 -1.64 -16.01 37.86
C ASP A 377 -0.12 -15.97 37.72
N ALA A 378 0.55 -16.95 38.29
CA ALA A 378 1.99 -17.08 38.17
C ALA A 378 2.43 -17.37 36.72
N HIS A 379 1.63 -18.11 35.96
CA HIS A 379 1.92 -18.41 34.58
C HIS A 379 1.63 -17.18 33.69
N SER A 380 2.67 -16.60 33.08
CA SER A 380 2.62 -15.33 32.38
C SER A 380 1.62 -15.30 31.23
N ALA A 381 1.55 -16.35 30.41
CA ALA A 381 0.63 -16.42 29.28
C ALA A 381 -0.84 -16.48 29.74
N LEU A 382 -1.17 -17.28 30.77
CA LEU A 382 -2.53 -17.35 31.32
C LEU A 382 -2.93 -16.00 31.93
N ARG A 383 -2.05 -15.38 32.72
CA ARG A 383 -2.25 -14.03 33.29
C ARG A 383 -2.51 -13.00 32.18
N SER A 384 -1.72 -13.02 31.09
CA SER A 384 -1.87 -12.06 29.99
C SER A 384 -3.22 -12.21 29.29
N VAL A 385 -3.64 -13.44 28.99
CA VAL A 385 -4.94 -13.71 28.36
C VAL A 385 -6.09 -13.32 29.29
N ALA A 386 -6.03 -13.67 30.55
CA ALA A 386 -7.07 -13.31 31.54
C ALA A 386 -7.25 -11.79 31.64
N ARG A 387 -6.17 -11.04 31.70
CA ARG A 387 -6.19 -9.57 31.71
C ARG A 387 -6.75 -9.00 30.42
N GLU A 388 -6.32 -9.52 29.27
CA GLU A 388 -6.82 -9.08 27.97
C GLU A 388 -8.32 -9.21 27.86
N PHE A 389 -8.90 -10.34 28.30
CA PHE A 389 -10.34 -10.57 28.32
C PHE A 389 -11.04 -9.55 29.22
N LEU A 390 -10.56 -9.34 30.44
CA LEU A 390 -11.20 -8.42 31.40
C LEU A 390 -11.07 -6.94 31.00
N TYR A 391 -9.96 -6.54 30.39
CA TYR A 391 -9.82 -5.17 29.89
C TYR A 391 -10.77 -4.85 28.72
N ASP A 392 -11.04 -5.83 27.86
CA ASP A 392 -11.86 -5.66 26.68
C ASP A 392 -13.21 -6.38 26.78
N TRP A 393 -13.64 -6.72 28.02
CA TRP A 393 -14.80 -7.60 28.29
C TRP A 393 -16.06 -7.17 27.54
N GLU A 394 -16.44 -5.92 27.66
CA GLU A 394 -17.67 -5.39 27.05
C GLU A 394 -17.65 -5.48 25.53
N VAL A 395 -16.50 -5.19 24.91
CA VAL A 395 -16.38 -5.24 23.45
C VAL A 395 -16.21 -6.65 22.91
N ILE A 396 -15.68 -7.57 23.74
CA ILE A 396 -15.61 -9.01 23.40
C ILE A 396 -17.00 -9.62 23.46
N MET A 397 -17.81 -9.30 24.48
CA MET A 397 -19.13 -9.87 24.70
C MET A 397 -20.27 -9.17 23.94
N ARG A 398 -20.01 -8.00 23.37
CA ARG A 398 -20.99 -7.22 22.62
C ARG A 398 -21.77 -8.01 21.55
N PRO A 399 -21.15 -8.92 20.76
CA PRO A 399 -21.87 -9.70 19.75
C PRO A 399 -22.96 -10.62 20.32
N LEU A 400 -22.94 -10.95 21.60
CA LEU A 400 -24.05 -11.69 22.25
C LEU A 400 -25.33 -10.86 22.29
N GLY A 401 -25.23 -9.55 22.53
CA GLY A 401 -26.36 -8.63 22.48
C GLY A 401 -26.74 -8.19 21.06
N GLU A 402 -25.77 -8.22 20.14
CA GLU A 402 -25.91 -7.78 18.76
C GLU A 402 -25.35 -8.87 17.81
N PRO A 403 -26.04 -10.01 17.61
CA PRO A 403 -25.50 -11.17 16.88
C PRO A 403 -25.15 -10.91 15.41
N HIS A 404 -25.74 -9.87 14.80
CA HIS A 404 -25.45 -9.43 13.43
C HIS A 404 -24.03 -8.87 13.26
N LEU A 405 -23.38 -8.48 14.35
CA LEU A 405 -22.03 -7.92 14.30
C LEU A 405 -20.98 -8.97 13.92
N PRO A 406 -19.95 -8.59 13.16
CA PRO A 406 -18.91 -9.54 12.74
C PRO A 406 -18.04 -9.96 13.93
N LEU A 407 -17.66 -11.25 13.94
CA LEU A 407 -16.76 -11.80 14.94
C LEU A 407 -15.29 -11.76 14.52
N SER A 408 -14.99 -11.44 13.27
CA SER A 408 -13.62 -11.53 12.74
C SER A 408 -13.16 -10.26 12.06
N ASN A 409 -11.84 -10.03 12.09
CA ASN A 409 -11.14 -8.98 11.34
C ASN A 409 -10.57 -9.50 10.00
N ASN A 410 -11.14 -10.55 9.45
CA ASN A 410 -10.62 -11.26 8.29
C ASN A 410 -10.45 -10.35 7.05
N ALA A 411 -11.29 -9.32 6.89
CA ALA A 411 -11.21 -8.41 5.75
C ALA A 411 -9.87 -7.65 5.74
N ALA A 412 -9.43 -7.11 6.87
CA ALA A 412 -8.16 -6.41 6.97
C ALA A 412 -6.96 -7.37 6.84
N GLU A 413 -7.03 -8.56 7.46
CA GLU A 413 -6.00 -9.59 7.31
C GLU A 413 -5.81 -10.03 5.86
N GLN A 414 -6.91 -10.24 5.13
CA GLN A 414 -6.87 -10.60 3.71
C GLN A 414 -6.33 -9.48 2.84
N ALA A 415 -6.70 -8.24 3.12
CA ALA A 415 -6.17 -7.07 2.41
C ALA A 415 -4.65 -6.94 2.57
N LEU A 416 -4.12 -7.19 3.78
CA LEU A 416 -2.68 -7.14 4.07
C LEU A 416 -1.90 -8.28 3.42
N ARG A 417 -2.48 -9.47 3.25
CA ARG A 417 -1.75 -10.68 2.80
C ARG A 417 -0.96 -10.47 1.52
N HIS A 418 -1.56 -9.81 0.52
CA HIS A 418 -0.90 -9.53 -0.75
C HIS A 418 0.36 -8.66 -0.56
N TRP A 419 0.28 -7.68 0.32
CA TRP A 419 1.34 -6.71 0.55
C TRP A 419 2.44 -7.23 1.46
N VAL A 420 2.11 -8.14 2.38
CA VAL A 420 3.10 -8.91 3.16
C VAL A 420 4.00 -9.71 2.21
N ILE A 421 3.43 -10.38 1.20
CA ILE A 421 4.23 -11.08 0.20
C ILE A 421 5.07 -10.09 -0.63
N ALA A 422 4.49 -8.96 -1.04
CA ALA A 422 5.22 -7.91 -1.76
C ALA A 422 6.40 -7.36 -0.94
N ARG A 423 6.20 -7.13 0.37
CA ARG A 423 7.26 -6.73 1.30
C ARG A 423 8.39 -7.77 1.37
N ASN A 424 8.07 -9.06 1.46
CA ASN A 424 9.06 -10.13 1.52
C ASN A 424 9.92 -10.20 0.24
N ILE A 425 9.36 -9.80 -0.92
CA ILE A 425 10.08 -9.74 -2.20
C ILE A 425 10.94 -8.46 -2.32
N SER A 426 10.36 -7.30 -1.94
CA SER A 426 10.98 -5.98 -2.16
C SER A 426 11.83 -5.51 -1.00
N HIS A 427 11.69 -6.11 0.18
CA HIS A 427 12.20 -5.64 1.45
C HIS A 427 11.74 -4.20 1.78
N GLY A 428 10.48 -3.89 1.43
CA GLY A 428 9.86 -2.59 1.69
C GLY A 428 10.22 -1.51 0.66
N THR A 429 10.16 -0.26 1.12
CA THR A 429 10.40 0.95 0.31
C THR A 429 11.73 1.60 0.66
N ARG A 430 12.17 2.62 -0.13
CA ARG A 430 13.51 3.22 0.03
C ARG A 430 13.49 4.69 0.43
N CYS A 431 12.36 5.36 0.33
CA CYS A 431 12.19 6.77 0.66
C CYS A 431 10.72 7.08 0.89
N GLU A 432 10.44 8.14 1.61
CA GLU A 432 9.11 8.62 1.98
C GLU A 432 8.17 8.79 0.77
N ALA A 433 8.62 9.48 -0.28
CA ALA A 433 7.82 9.65 -1.50
C ALA A 433 7.45 8.32 -2.16
N GLY A 434 8.37 7.34 -2.15
CA GLY A 434 8.11 5.99 -2.65
C GLY A 434 7.14 5.21 -1.75
N THR A 435 7.22 5.39 -0.45
CA THR A 435 6.34 4.80 0.56
C THR A 435 4.91 5.31 0.40
N ARG A 436 4.76 6.61 0.27
CA ARG A 436 3.46 7.25 0.08
C ARG A 436 2.81 6.86 -1.26
N ALA A 437 3.60 6.90 -2.36
CA ALA A 437 3.11 6.44 -3.66
C ALA A 437 2.66 4.98 -3.62
N PHE A 438 3.44 4.12 -2.96
CA PHE A 438 3.10 2.71 -2.81
C PHE A 438 1.78 2.52 -2.06
N ALA A 439 1.61 3.12 -0.89
CA ALA A 439 0.41 2.98 -0.05
C ALA A 439 -0.85 3.44 -0.81
N LEU A 440 -0.78 4.60 -1.45
CA LEU A 440 -1.90 5.16 -2.21
C LEU A 440 -2.26 4.31 -3.43
N LEU A 441 -1.28 3.91 -4.25
CA LEU A 441 -1.54 3.05 -5.41
C LEU A 441 -2.08 1.67 -4.98
N ALA A 442 -1.59 1.13 -3.85
CA ALA A 442 -2.12 -0.10 -3.26
C ALA A 442 -3.59 0.06 -2.87
N SER A 443 -3.95 1.18 -2.25
CA SER A 443 -5.32 1.51 -1.86
C SER A 443 -6.25 1.56 -3.08
N VAL A 444 -5.85 2.26 -4.13
CA VAL A 444 -6.62 2.36 -5.38
C VAL A 444 -6.78 0.98 -6.04
N ILE A 445 -5.72 0.18 -6.09
CA ILE A 445 -5.75 -1.17 -6.69
C ILE A 445 -6.72 -2.08 -5.95
N GLU A 446 -6.65 -2.12 -4.61
CA GLU A 446 -7.53 -2.99 -3.82
C GLU A 446 -8.98 -2.49 -3.82
N THR A 447 -9.21 -1.18 -3.80
CA THR A 447 -10.55 -0.59 -3.95
C THR A 447 -11.15 -0.95 -5.31
N CYS A 448 -10.40 -0.81 -6.40
CA CYS A 448 -10.85 -1.27 -7.73
C CYS A 448 -11.23 -2.76 -7.71
N ARG A 449 -10.41 -3.60 -7.04
CA ARG A 449 -10.68 -5.05 -6.94
C ARG A 449 -11.97 -5.33 -6.19
N LEU A 450 -12.22 -4.68 -5.05
CA LEU A 450 -13.45 -4.84 -4.28
C LEU A 450 -14.68 -4.42 -5.11
N ARG A 451 -14.54 -3.38 -5.92
CA ARG A 451 -15.60 -2.88 -6.80
C ARG A 451 -15.69 -3.59 -8.16
N GLY A 452 -14.93 -4.66 -8.37
CA GLY A 452 -14.96 -5.45 -9.62
C GLY A 452 -14.43 -4.69 -10.85
N ALA A 453 -13.68 -3.61 -10.64
CA ALA A 453 -13.16 -2.77 -11.72
C ALA A 453 -11.69 -3.10 -12.05
N SER A 454 -11.29 -2.83 -13.29
CA SER A 454 -9.90 -2.95 -13.71
C SER A 454 -9.05 -1.81 -13.15
N SER A 455 -8.21 -2.09 -12.16
CA SER A 455 -7.28 -1.10 -11.59
C SER A 455 -6.32 -0.55 -12.65
N TRP A 456 -5.85 -1.37 -13.58
CA TRP A 456 -5.03 -0.92 -14.69
C TRP A 456 -5.73 0.16 -15.52
N ARG A 457 -6.95 -0.13 -16.00
CA ARG A 457 -7.70 0.81 -16.86
C ARG A 457 -8.08 2.09 -16.11
N TYR A 458 -8.49 1.95 -14.86
CA TYR A 458 -8.83 3.08 -14.01
C TYR A 458 -7.62 4.00 -13.78
N LEU A 459 -6.48 3.44 -13.36
CA LEU A 459 -5.25 4.21 -13.18
C LEU A 459 -4.78 4.90 -14.46
N GLY A 460 -4.96 4.26 -15.62
CA GLY A 460 -4.69 4.90 -16.90
C GLY A 460 -5.56 6.14 -17.14
N THR A 461 -6.84 6.12 -16.74
CA THR A 461 -7.72 7.30 -16.85
C THR A 461 -7.32 8.39 -15.85
N VAL A 462 -6.97 8.03 -14.62
CA VAL A 462 -6.47 8.96 -13.59
C VAL A 462 -5.20 9.68 -14.08
N ILE A 463 -4.21 8.92 -14.55
CA ILE A 463 -2.95 9.48 -15.07
C ILE A 463 -3.19 10.40 -16.25
N ARG A 464 -4.12 10.04 -17.16
CA ARG A 464 -4.49 10.89 -18.30
C ARG A 464 -5.08 12.21 -17.86
N ALA A 465 -6.02 12.20 -16.91
CA ALA A 465 -6.64 13.41 -16.40
C ALA A 465 -5.61 14.31 -15.70
N ALA A 466 -4.78 13.72 -14.82
CA ALA A 466 -3.74 14.44 -14.09
C ALA A 466 -2.70 15.10 -15.02
N ARG A 467 -2.28 14.41 -16.09
CA ARG A 467 -1.35 14.96 -17.11
C ARG A 467 -1.91 16.15 -17.88
N LYS A 468 -3.22 16.27 -17.92
CA LYS A 468 -3.92 17.37 -18.63
C LYS A 468 -4.45 18.45 -17.69
N GLY A 469 -4.17 18.35 -16.38
CA GLY A 469 -4.73 19.25 -15.38
C GLY A 469 -6.28 19.23 -15.31
N MET A 470 -6.87 18.09 -15.69
CA MET A 470 -8.32 17.88 -15.62
C MET A 470 -8.72 17.29 -14.28
N GLU A 471 -9.99 17.45 -13.92
CA GLU A 471 -10.57 16.76 -12.77
C GLU A 471 -10.40 15.24 -12.91
N LEU A 472 -10.05 14.58 -11.79
CA LEU A 472 -9.88 13.15 -11.79
C LEU A 472 -11.23 12.42 -11.91
N PRO A 473 -11.25 11.25 -12.59
CA PRO A 473 -12.46 10.43 -12.62
C PRO A 473 -12.79 9.95 -11.20
N PRO A 474 -14.10 9.86 -10.86
CA PRO A 474 -14.53 9.30 -9.59
C PRO A 474 -14.01 7.86 -9.43
N LEU A 475 -13.94 7.37 -8.20
CA LEU A 475 -13.67 5.95 -7.95
C LEU A 475 -14.70 5.08 -8.69
N PRO A 476 -14.33 3.86 -9.12
CA PRO A 476 -15.28 2.96 -9.76
C PRO A 476 -16.55 2.80 -8.92
N ALA A 477 -17.70 2.71 -9.56
CA ALA A 477 -18.97 2.55 -8.86
C ALA A 477 -18.99 1.30 -7.99
N ILE A 478 -19.63 1.38 -6.83
CA ILE A 478 -19.91 0.23 -6.00
C ILE A 478 -20.88 -0.68 -6.79
N PRO A 479 -20.60 -2.00 -6.90
CA PRO A 479 -21.51 -2.91 -7.58
C PRO A 479 -22.90 -2.85 -6.95
N ALA A 480 -23.94 -2.79 -7.76
CA ALA A 480 -25.28 -3.01 -7.25
C ALA A 480 -25.29 -4.40 -6.59
N THR A 481 -25.56 -4.45 -5.30
CA THR A 481 -25.70 -5.72 -4.58
C THR A 481 -26.79 -6.55 -5.27
N ALA A 482 -26.39 -7.72 -5.76
CA ALA A 482 -27.31 -8.69 -6.34
C ALA A 482 -28.23 -9.26 -5.27
#